data_90c7abb38d43b2bc99948932f0e7a53b
#
_entry.id   90c7abb38d43b2bc99948932f0e7a53b
#
_cell.length_a   1.000
_cell.length_b   1.000
_cell.length_c   1.000
_cell.angle_alpha   90.00
_cell.angle_beta   90.00
_cell.angle_gamma   90.00
#
_symmetry.space_group_name_H-M   'P 1'
#
loop_
_entity.id
_entity.type
_entity.pdbx_description
1 polymer ?
#
loop_
_entity_poly.entity_id
_entity_poly.type
_entity_poly.pdbx_seq_one_letter_code
_entity_poly.pdbx_strand_id
1 'polypeptide(L)'
;MLFVGIDIAKYDHVIGAVDERGRSLSKPMAFKNSQDGFGRLASYLDGLSENKAEILIGMEATGHYWLACFCFLSERGYEVAVINPLRTDAMRRFKN
;
A
#
# COMPACT_ATOMS: atom_id res chain seq x y z
N MET A 1 0.03 15.83 -0.51
CA MET A 1 -0.26 14.42 -0.89
C MET A 1 0.81 13.52 -0.29
N LEU A 2 0.39 12.48 0.38
CA LEU A 2 1.27 11.44 0.93
C LEU A 2 1.13 10.19 0.07
N PHE A 3 2.25 9.51 -0.18
CA PHE A 3 2.27 8.32 -1.00
C PHE A 3 2.64 7.12 -0.14
N VAL A 4 1.79 6.10 -0.17
CA VAL A 4 1.95 4.89 0.63
C VAL A 4 2.12 3.72 -0.34
N GLY A 5 3.16 2.92 -0.12
CA GLY A 5 3.39 1.70 -0.87
C GLY A 5 3.20 0.48 0.02
N ILE A 6 2.49 -0.51 -0.49
CA ILE A 6 2.32 -1.78 0.20
C ILE A 6 2.92 -2.90 -0.65
N ASP A 7 3.91 -3.56 -0.10
CA ASP A 7 4.52 -4.75 -0.69
C ASP A 7 3.69 -5.96 -0.24
N ILE A 8 3.01 -6.58 -1.20
CA ILE A 8 2.07 -7.67 -0.95
C ILE A 8 2.81 -9.00 -0.93
N ALA A 9 2.53 -9.81 0.09
CA ALA A 9 3.03 -11.16 0.20
C ALA A 9 1.93 -12.06 0.79
N LYS A 10 2.18 -13.37 0.82
CA LYS A 10 1.16 -14.34 1.23
C LYS A 10 0.69 -14.13 2.67
N TYR A 11 1.61 -13.95 3.59
CA TYR A 11 1.31 -13.88 5.03
C TYR A 11 1.49 -12.51 5.62
N ASP A 12 2.57 -11.83 5.26
CA ASP A 12 2.92 -10.53 5.81
C ASP A 12 3.13 -9.53 4.69
N HIS A 13 2.40 -8.42 4.77
CA HIS A 13 2.63 -7.28 3.90
C HIS A 13 3.55 -6.28 4.58
N VAL A 14 4.20 -5.42 3.80
CA VAL A 14 5.05 -4.35 4.35
C VAL A 14 4.57 -3.03 3.78
N ILE A 15 4.36 -2.04 4.66
CA ILE A 15 3.92 -0.70 4.28
C ILE A 15 5.01 0.32 4.56
N GLY A 16 5.17 1.26 3.64
CA GLY A 16 6.02 2.43 3.80
C GLY A 16 5.34 3.66 3.26
N ALA A 17 5.74 4.83 3.72
CA ALA A 17 5.14 6.09 3.32
C ALA A 17 6.21 7.13 3.03
N VAL A 18 5.98 7.95 2.01
CA VAL A 18 6.85 9.07 1.64
C VAL A 18 6.02 10.33 1.40
N ASP A 19 6.64 11.49 1.55
CA ASP A 19 6.02 12.76 1.23
C ASP A 19 6.18 13.09 -0.28
N GLU A 20 5.72 14.25 -0.69
CA GLU A 20 5.79 14.70 -2.09
C GLU A 20 7.22 14.80 -2.63
N ARG A 21 8.19 14.96 -1.76
CA ARG A 21 9.60 15.05 -2.13
C ARG A 21 10.30 13.70 -2.09
N GLY A 22 9.56 12.62 -1.78
CA GLY A 22 10.12 11.28 -1.69
C GLY A 22 10.82 10.98 -0.37
N ARG A 23 10.67 11.84 0.64
CA ARG A 23 11.27 11.62 1.95
C ARG A 23 10.45 10.62 2.75
N SER A 24 11.12 9.66 3.37
CA SER A 24 10.48 8.66 4.22
C SER A 24 9.82 9.32 5.43
N LEU A 25 8.55 8.98 5.68
CA LEU A 25 7.78 9.52 6.79
C LEU A 25 7.84 8.62 8.02
N SER A 26 8.18 7.36 7.82
CA SER A 26 8.26 6.39 8.91
C SER A 26 9.11 5.20 8.50
N LYS A 27 9.51 4.38 9.48
CA LYS A 27 10.12 3.09 9.18
C LYS A 27 9.06 2.18 8.54
N PRO A 28 9.45 1.31 7.60
CA PRO A 28 8.53 0.30 7.08
C PRO A 28 7.95 -0.55 8.21
N MET A 29 6.67 -0.88 8.09
CA MET A 29 5.98 -1.70 9.09
C MET A 29 5.41 -2.94 8.42
N ALA A 30 5.70 -4.10 8.99
CA ALA A 30 5.09 -5.36 8.58
C ALA A 30 3.74 -5.53 9.27
N PHE A 31 2.75 -6.04 8.52
CA PHE A 31 1.45 -6.38 9.08
C PHE A 31 0.92 -7.64 8.42
N LYS A 32 0.19 -8.43 9.19
CA LYS A 32 -0.31 -9.72 8.69
C LYS A 32 -1.49 -9.51 7.74
N ASN A 33 -1.62 -10.42 6.77
CA ASN A 33 -2.77 -10.49 5.88
C ASN A 33 -3.95 -11.13 6.64
N SER A 34 -4.51 -10.38 7.58
CA SER A 34 -5.56 -10.80 8.52
C SER A 34 -6.28 -9.59 9.08
N GLN A 35 -7.42 -9.81 9.76
CA GLN A 35 -8.15 -8.73 10.40
C GLN A 35 -7.31 -7.97 11.42
N ASP A 36 -6.53 -8.68 12.23
CA ASP A 36 -5.62 -8.04 13.20
C ASP A 36 -4.56 -7.19 12.52
N GLY A 37 -3.97 -7.72 11.44
CA GLY A 37 -3.00 -6.98 10.63
C GLY A 37 -3.61 -5.74 10.01
N PHE A 38 -4.84 -5.82 9.52
CA PHE A 38 -5.55 -4.68 8.93
C PHE A 38 -5.90 -3.61 9.98
N GLY A 39 -6.13 -4.01 11.22
CA GLY A 39 -6.28 -3.07 12.33
C GLY A 39 -5.00 -2.25 12.56
N ARG A 40 -3.84 -2.91 12.50
CA ARG A 40 -2.54 -2.23 12.58
C ARG A 40 -2.31 -1.30 11.40
N LEU A 41 -2.71 -1.74 10.20
CA LEU A 41 -2.65 -0.93 8.98
C LEU A 41 -3.48 0.34 9.13
N ALA A 42 -4.70 0.22 9.62
CA ALA A 42 -5.59 1.37 9.85
C ALA A 42 -4.98 2.37 10.83
N SER A 43 -4.42 1.89 11.94
CA SER A 43 -3.76 2.74 12.92
C SER A 43 -2.55 3.47 12.33
N TYR A 44 -1.77 2.79 11.51
CA TYR A 44 -0.63 3.37 10.82
C TYR A 44 -1.07 4.52 9.91
N LEU A 45 -2.10 4.30 9.10
CA LEU A 45 -2.62 5.31 8.18
C LEU A 45 -3.24 6.50 8.91
N ASP A 46 -3.97 6.26 9.99
CA ASP A 46 -4.55 7.32 10.83
C ASP A 46 -3.44 8.19 11.43
N GLY A 47 -2.31 7.59 11.75
CA GLY A 47 -1.14 8.32 12.26
C GLY A 47 -0.44 9.18 11.21
N LEU A 48 -0.61 8.87 9.91
CA LEU A 48 -0.03 9.66 8.84
C LEU A 48 -0.85 10.92 8.55
N SER A 49 -2.16 10.79 8.45
CA SER A 49 -3.08 11.90 8.22
C SER A 49 -4.50 11.50 8.56
N GLU A 50 -5.26 12.40 9.14
CA GLU A 50 -6.69 12.22 9.37
C GLU A 50 -7.49 12.41 8.07
N ASN A 51 -6.93 13.09 7.10
CA ASN A 51 -7.58 13.34 5.81
C ASN A 51 -7.18 12.27 4.80
N LYS A 52 -8.06 11.32 4.57
CA LYS A 52 -7.84 10.20 3.63
C LYS A 52 -7.59 10.67 2.20
N ALA A 53 -8.16 11.80 1.81
CA ALA A 53 -7.97 12.36 0.47
C ALA A 53 -6.53 12.81 0.21
N GLU A 54 -5.73 12.99 1.26
CA GLU A 54 -4.31 13.35 1.13
C GLU A 54 -3.40 12.13 0.97
N ILE A 55 -3.94 10.92 1.05
CA ILE A 55 -3.17 9.68 0.99
C ILE A 55 -3.52 8.92 -0.29
N LEU A 56 -2.51 8.62 -1.10
CA LEU A 56 -2.63 7.72 -2.22
C LEU A 56 -1.86 6.44 -1.91
N ILE A 57 -2.54 5.29 -1.99
CA ILE A 57 -1.95 4.00 -1.68
C ILE A 57 -1.72 3.23 -2.97
N GLY A 58 -0.52 2.67 -3.14
CA GLY A 58 -0.19 1.81 -4.27
C GLY A 58 0.17 0.41 -3.80
N MET A 59 -0.23 -0.61 -4.57
CA MET A 59 0.16 -2.00 -4.33
C MET A 59 0.20 -2.77 -5.64
N GLU A 60 1.03 -3.81 -5.71
CA GLU A 60 1.05 -4.72 -6.85
C GLU A 60 0.04 -5.85 -6.67
N ALA A 61 -0.64 -6.22 -7.77
CA ALA A 61 -1.60 -7.33 -7.78
C ALA A 61 -0.86 -8.66 -7.92
N THR A 62 -0.19 -9.11 -6.85
CA THR A 62 0.54 -10.38 -6.83
C THR A 62 -0.40 -11.51 -6.43
N GLY A 63 -0.70 -12.42 -7.38
CA GLY A 63 -1.64 -13.50 -7.17
C GLY A 63 -3.01 -12.96 -6.72
N HIS A 64 -3.53 -13.52 -5.63
CA HIS A 64 -4.80 -13.05 -5.03
C HIS A 64 -4.60 -12.48 -3.62
N TYR A 65 -3.36 -12.41 -3.14
CA TYR A 65 -3.08 -12.01 -1.76
C TYR A 65 -3.32 -10.53 -1.47
N TRP A 66 -3.49 -9.70 -2.51
CA TRP A 66 -3.76 -8.27 -2.40
C TRP A 66 -5.24 -7.94 -2.17
N LEU A 67 -6.15 -8.87 -2.52
CA LEU A 67 -7.59 -8.59 -2.58
C LEU A 67 -8.18 -8.19 -1.23
N ALA A 68 -7.88 -8.91 -0.16
CA ALA A 68 -8.43 -8.61 1.15
C ALA A 68 -7.97 -7.23 1.65
N CYS A 69 -6.69 -6.93 1.45
CA CYS A 69 -6.13 -5.62 1.81
C CYS A 69 -6.77 -4.50 1.00
N PHE A 70 -6.91 -4.70 -0.31
CA PHE A 70 -7.56 -3.73 -1.20
C PHE A 70 -9.00 -3.45 -0.77
N CYS A 71 -9.78 -4.50 -0.50
CA CYS A 71 -11.17 -4.34 -0.07
C CYS A 71 -11.26 -3.59 1.25
N PHE A 72 -10.41 -3.94 2.21
CA PHE A 72 -10.37 -3.27 3.50
C PHE A 72 -10.12 -1.76 3.34
N LEU A 73 -9.12 -1.39 2.56
CA LEU A 73 -8.75 0.01 2.36
C LEU A 73 -9.83 0.78 1.58
N SER A 74 -10.37 0.17 0.52
CA SER A 74 -11.41 0.78 -0.31
C SER A 74 -12.69 1.03 0.48
N GLU A 75 -13.09 0.08 1.31
CA GLU A 75 -14.26 0.20 2.17
C GLU A 75 -14.11 1.30 3.21
N ARG A 76 -12.88 1.59 3.64
CA ARG A 76 -12.59 2.69 4.56
C ARG A 76 -12.46 4.03 3.86
N GLY A 77 -12.59 4.08 2.55
CA GLY A 77 -12.59 5.33 1.79
C GLY A 77 -11.22 5.78 1.30
N TYR A 78 -10.21 4.90 1.32
CA TYR A 78 -8.91 5.22 0.75
C TYR A 78 -8.88 5.02 -0.76
N GLU A 79 -8.11 5.87 -1.45
CA GLU A 79 -7.82 5.68 -2.86
C GLU A 79 -6.64 4.73 -3.00
N VAL A 80 -6.84 3.62 -3.72
CA VAL A 80 -5.84 2.57 -3.89
C VAL A 80 -5.60 2.33 -5.38
N ALA A 81 -4.34 2.50 -5.80
CA ALA A 81 -3.91 2.16 -7.15
C ALA A 81 -3.30 0.75 -7.13
N VAL A 82 -3.88 -0.14 -7.93
CA VAL A 82 -3.39 -1.52 -8.06
C VAL A 82 -2.61 -1.64 -9.35
N ILE A 83 -1.35 -2.06 -9.25
CA ILE A 83 -0.43 -2.15 -10.37
C ILE A 83 -0.31 -3.60 -10.81
N ASN A 84 -0.43 -3.83 -12.13
CA ASN A 84 -0.25 -5.16 -12.70
C ASN A 84 1.26 -5.48 -12.77
N PRO A 85 1.74 -6.55 -12.10
CA PRO A 85 3.17 -6.89 -12.10
C PRO A 85 3.73 -7.16 -13.50
N LEU A 86 2.95 -7.81 -14.38
CA LEU A 86 3.38 -8.09 -15.73
C LEU A 86 3.63 -6.81 -16.53
N ARG A 87 2.76 -5.84 -16.37
CA ARG A 87 2.89 -4.54 -17.02
C ARG A 87 4.11 -3.78 -16.51
N THR A 88 4.36 -3.87 -15.21
CA THR A 88 5.53 -3.26 -14.59
C THR A 88 6.82 -3.85 -15.15
N ASP A 89 6.89 -5.17 -15.28
CA ASP A 89 8.06 -5.85 -15.87
C ASP A 89 8.29 -5.44 -17.31
N ALA A 90 7.23 -5.37 -18.11
CA ALA A 90 7.32 -4.92 -19.49
C ALA A 90 7.89 -3.50 -19.58
N MET A 91 7.45 -2.61 -18.71
CA MET A 91 7.97 -1.24 -18.64
C MET A 91 9.43 -1.19 -18.24
N ARG A 92 9.86 -2.02 -17.33
CA ARG A 92 11.29 -2.12 -16.93
C ARG A 92 12.16 -2.54 -18.09
N ARG A 93 11.69 -3.48 -18.92
CA ARG A 93 12.43 -3.94 -20.10
C ARG A 93 12.61 -2.84 -21.13
N PHE A 94 11.63 -1.97 -21.28
CA PHE A 94 11.72 -0.86 -22.23
C PHE A 94 12.71 0.22 -21.79
N LYS A 95 12.97 0.34 -20.49
CA LYS A 95 13.90 1.35 -19.96
C LYS A 95 15.36 0.93 -20.05
N ASN A 96 15.61 -0.31 -20.30
CA ASN A 96 16.97 -0.86 -20.45
C ASN A 96 17.34 -0.99 -21.93
#